data_3fdf546bc9416af893545518b982b8fb
#
_entry.id   3fdf546bc9416af893545518b982b8fb
#
_cell.length_a   1.000
_cell.length_b   1.000
_cell.length_c   1.000
_cell.angle_alpha   90.00
_cell.angle_beta   90.00
_cell.angle_gamma   90.00
#
_symmetry.space_group_name_H-M   'P 1'
#
loop_
_entity.id
_entity.type
_entity.pdbx_description
1 polymer ?
#
loop_
_entity_poly.entity_id
_entity_poly.type
_entity_poly.pdbx_seq_one_letter_code
_entity_poly.pdbx_strand_id
1 'polypeptide(L)'
;ADDPRVLGELESERDAYTKRFAMADGTVTAAQYVEPVHFMRDGEWVEYDNSLSEESEGGQAYLRNKTSDLETALSKKTNGNKLVRLKKDGYSMSWTFDGIKKAGAEAVAREADNDATTLENLSSEVWYRGVYKDVDLQYILSSGYLKENIVLSSDGRTTFEANYRCPQLKPVLDSDGRTVRVENPYGETVFVINTPYM
;
A
#
# COMPACT_ATOMS: atom_id res chain seq x y z
N ALA A 1 11.52 30.97 -24.75
CA ALA A 1 10.24 30.27 -24.86
C ALA A 1 9.65 30.27 -23.48
N ASP A 2 8.49 30.90 -23.30
CA ASP A 2 7.79 30.90 -22.02
C ASP A 2 7.44 29.45 -21.70
N ASP A 3 7.87 28.98 -20.54
CA ASP A 3 7.49 27.67 -20.04
C ASP A 3 5.98 27.67 -19.80
N PRO A 4 5.19 26.88 -20.53
CA PRO A 4 3.74 26.96 -20.45
C PRO A 4 3.29 26.54 -19.03
N ARG A 5 2.68 27.50 -18.33
CA ARG A 5 2.19 27.22 -16.96
C ARG A 5 1.00 26.24 -16.99
N VAL A 6 1.04 25.26 -16.08
CA VAL A 6 -0.09 24.38 -15.82
C VAL A 6 -1.25 25.19 -15.22
N LEU A 7 -2.44 25.12 -15.83
CA LEU A 7 -3.65 25.74 -15.34
C LEU A 7 -4.43 24.83 -14.37
N GLY A 8 -4.39 23.51 -14.60
CA GLY A 8 -5.05 22.50 -13.77
C GLY A 8 -5.15 21.16 -14.47
N GLU A 9 -5.52 20.15 -13.71
CA GLU A 9 -5.78 18.81 -14.22
C GLU A 9 -7.15 18.73 -14.90
N LEU A 10 -7.22 18.00 -16.01
CA LEU A 10 -8.45 17.64 -16.70
C LEU A 10 -8.99 16.33 -16.13
N GLU A 11 -9.67 16.40 -14.98
CA GLU A 11 -10.11 15.21 -14.23
C GLU A 11 -11.04 14.30 -15.02
N SER A 12 -11.85 14.85 -15.94
CA SER A 12 -12.72 14.07 -16.82
C SER A 12 -11.96 13.21 -17.85
N GLU A 13 -10.67 13.48 -18.03
CA GLU A 13 -9.79 12.76 -18.97
C GLU A 13 -8.83 11.80 -18.26
N ARG A 14 -9.07 11.51 -16.99
CA ARG A 14 -8.30 10.54 -16.20
C ARG A 14 -8.43 9.13 -16.79
N ASP A 15 -7.36 8.38 -16.71
CA ASP A 15 -7.34 6.92 -16.83
C ASP A 15 -6.42 6.36 -15.72
N ALA A 16 -6.26 5.03 -15.65
CA ALA A 16 -5.50 4.41 -14.58
C ALA A 16 -4.06 4.90 -14.46
N TYR A 17 -3.43 5.30 -15.58
CA TYR A 17 -1.99 5.58 -15.65
C TYR A 17 -1.65 6.99 -16.12
N THR A 18 -2.63 7.83 -16.46
CA THR A 18 -2.38 9.11 -17.11
C THR A 18 -3.13 10.24 -16.42
N LYS A 19 -2.40 11.34 -16.16
CA LYS A 19 -2.98 12.65 -15.85
C LYS A 19 -2.82 13.57 -17.06
N ARG A 20 -3.83 14.39 -17.33
CA ARG A 20 -3.80 15.42 -18.38
C ARG A 20 -4.00 16.79 -17.78
N PHE A 21 -3.21 17.73 -18.24
CA PHE A 21 -3.19 19.10 -17.70
C PHE A 21 -3.45 20.11 -18.79
N ALA A 22 -4.38 21.03 -18.56
CA ALA A 22 -4.56 22.20 -19.39
C ALA A 22 -3.40 23.18 -19.19
N MET A 23 -2.83 23.69 -20.27
CA MET A 23 -1.71 24.62 -20.24
C MET A 23 -2.13 26.03 -20.61
N ALA A 24 -1.40 27.05 -20.14
CA ALA A 24 -1.71 28.47 -20.39
C ALA A 24 -1.61 28.88 -21.86
N ASP A 25 -0.87 28.13 -22.68
CA ASP A 25 -0.78 28.36 -24.14
C ASP A 25 -1.90 27.69 -24.94
N GLY A 26 -2.89 27.08 -24.26
CA GLY A 26 -4.01 26.37 -24.87
C GLY A 26 -3.70 24.92 -25.29
N THR A 27 -2.51 24.40 -25.01
CA THR A 27 -2.17 23.00 -25.22
C THR A 27 -2.60 22.11 -24.04
N VAL A 28 -2.53 20.79 -24.25
CA VAL A 28 -2.72 19.78 -23.20
C VAL A 28 -1.43 18.99 -23.04
N THR A 29 -0.93 18.87 -21.83
CA THR A 29 0.20 17.99 -21.49
C THR A 29 -0.32 16.73 -20.81
N ALA A 30 0.14 15.55 -21.25
CA ALA A 30 -0.16 14.28 -20.62
C ALA A 30 1.08 13.77 -19.86
N ALA A 31 0.91 13.44 -18.59
CA ALA A 31 1.89 12.73 -17.78
C ALA A 31 1.45 11.27 -17.66
N GLN A 32 2.28 10.36 -18.16
CA GLN A 32 2.06 8.91 -18.08
C GLN A 32 2.97 8.31 -17.02
N TYR A 33 2.39 7.49 -16.15
CA TYR A 33 3.08 6.86 -15.03
C TYR A 33 3.26 5.36 -15.25
N VAL A 34 4.30 4.80 -14.64
CA VAL A 34 4.58 3.35 -14.72
C VAL A 34 3.62 2.53 -13.86
N GLU A 35 3.20 3.09 -12.73
CA GLU A 35 2.21 2.49 -11.83
C GLU A 35 0.88 3.21 -11.94
N PRO A 36 -0.26 2.54 -11.62
CA PRO A 36 -1.56 3.19 -11.60
C PRO A 36 -1.57 4.37 -10.64
N VAL A 37 -2.06 5.51 -11.08
CA VAL A 37 -2.23 6.73 -10.26
C VAL A 37 -3.68 6.97 -9.89
N HIS A 38 -4.59 6.31 -10.58
CA HIS A 38 -6.02 6.33 -10.29
C HIS A 38 -6.58 4.90 -10.23
N PHE A 39 -7.67 4.76 -9.50
CA PHE A 39 -8.49 3.54 -9.45
C PHE A 39 -9.96 3.90 -9.62
N MET A 40 -10.76 2.92 -10.04
CA MET A 40 -12.19 3.12 -10.25
C MET A 40 -12.95 2.95 -8.94
N ARG A 41 -13.75 3.97 -8.56
CA ARG A 41 -14.70 3.92 -7.45
C ARG A 41 -16.03 4.50 -7.90
N ASP A 42 -17.10 3.74 -7.80
CA ASP A 42 -18.47 4.15 -8.15
C ASP A 42 -18.62 4.71 -9.59
N GLY A 43 -17.78 4.22 -10.52
CA GLY A 43 -17.78 4.64 -11.92
C GLY A 43 -16.93 5.87 -12.24
N GLU A 44 -16.19 6.39 -11.25
CA GLU A 44 -15.31 7.55 -11.40
C GLU A 44 -13.85 7.19 -11.12
N TRP A 45 -12.91 7.85 -11.81
CA TRP A 45 -11.49 7.75 -11.54
C TRP A 45 -11.10 8.57 -10.33
N VAL A 46 -10.62 7.91 -9.29
CA VAL A 46 -10.15 8.51 -8.03
C VAL A 46 -8.64 8.37 -7.93
N GLU A 47 -7.96 9.44 -7.53
CA GLU A 47 -6.51 9.43 -7.35
C GLU A 47 -6.12 8.65 -6.09
N TYR A 48 -5.04 7.86 -6.19
CA TYR A 48 -4.43 7.24 -5.03
C TYR A 48 -3.80 8.28 -4.10
N ASP A 49 -4.15 8.22 -2.83
CA ASP A 49 -3.46 8.93 -1.75
C ASP A 49 -3.06 7.92 -0.67
N ASN A 50 -1.82 7.46 -0.75
CA ASN A 50 -1.21 6.57 0.23
C ASN A 50 -0.49 7.32 1.36
N SER A 51 -0.64 8.64 1.48
CA SER A 51 -0.18 9.36 2.66
C SER A 51 -0.88 8.83 3.91
N LEU A 52 -0.14 8.78 5.02
CA LEU A 52 -0.59 8.10 6.23
C LEU A 52 -1.23 9.08 7.20
N SER A 53 -2.39 8.70 7.73
CA SER A 53 -3.04 9.34 8.87
C SER A 53 -3.07 8.40 10.08
N GLU A 54 -3.01 8.97 11.28
CA GLU A 54 -3.15 8.20 12.52
C GLU A 54 -4.62 8.02 12.86
N GLU A 55 -5.02 6.77 13.07
CA GLU A 55 -6.36 6.39 13.50
C GLU A 55 -6.30 5.40 14.66
N SER A 56 -7.36 5.38 15.48
CA SER A 56 -7.50 4.42 16.58
C SER A 56 -8.73 3.57 16.39
N GLU A 57 -8.57 2.24 16.50
CA GLU A 57 -9.66 1.28 16.41
C GLU A 57 -9.46 0.18 17.47
N GLY A 58 -10.49 -0.04 18.29
CA GLY A 58 -10.44 -1.07 19.34
C GLY A 58 -9.35 -0.88 20.39
N GLY A 59 -8.96 0.38 20.66
CA GLY A 59 -7.89 0.72 21.60
C GLY A 59 -6.47 0.57 21.06
N GLN A 60 -6.32 0.26 19.77
CA GLN A 60 -5.03 0.17 19.08
C GLN A 60 -4.91 1.30 18.06
N ALA A 61 -3.76 1.97 18.02
CA ALA A 61 -3.46 3.02 17.05
C ALA A 61 -2.82 2.43 15.79
N TYR A 62 -3.22 2.95 14.63
CA TYR A 62 -2.77 2.55 13.30
C TYR A 62 -2.33 3.77 12.49
N LEU A 63 -1.43 3.54 11.55
CA LEU A 63 -1.16 4.40 10.40
C LEU A 63 -1.96 3.85 9.22
N ARG A 64 -2.87 4.65 8.67
CA ARG A 64 -3.76 4.24 7.58
C ARG A 64 -3.56 5.14 6.36
N ASN A 65 -3.57 4.54 5.15
CA ASN A 65 -3.61 5.32 3.91
C ASN A 65 -4.97 6.02 3.75
N LYS A 66 -4.98 7.18 3.08
CA LYS A 66 -6.17 8.03 2.97
C LYS A 66 -7.13 7.59 1.89
N THR A 67 -6.61 7.31 0.68
CA THR A 67 -7.46 7.00 -0.48
C THR A 67 -6.82 5.91 -1.34
N SER A 68 -7.42 4.72 -1.37
CA SER A 68 -6.97 3.57 -2.14
C SER A 68 -8.12 2.58 -2.30
N ASP A 69 -8.08 1.75 -3.33
CA ASP A 69 -8.91 0.55 -3.45
C ASP A 69 -8.43 -0.58 -2.52
N LEU A 70 -7.17 -0.50 -2.06
CA LEU A 70 -6.62 -1.32 -1.00
C LEU A 70 -6.42 -0.49 0.27
N GLU A 71 -7.43 -0.46 1.14
CA GLU A 71 -7.30 0.20 2.44
C GLU A 71 -6.29 -0.56 3.29
N THR A 72 -5.20 0.10 3.65
CA THR A 72 -4.10 -0.48 4.44
C THR A 72 -3.97 0.23 5.77
N ALA A 73 -3.93 -0.55 6.86
CA ALA A 73 -3.67 -0.03 8.20
C ALA A 73 -2.51 -0.81 8.85
N LEU A 74 -1.47 -0.09 9.23
CA LEU A 74 -0.27 -0.59 9.89
C LEU A 74 -0.30 -0.20 11.37
N SER A 75 -0.18 -1.18 12.27
CA SER A 75 -0.21 -0.90 13.70
C SER A 75 0.94 0.00 14.13
N LYS A 76 0.69 0.99 14.98
CA LYS A 76 1.76 1.82 15.55
C LYS A 76 2.70 1.06 16.49
N LYS A 77 2.31 -0.15 16.93
CA LYS A 77 3.14 -1.02 17.78
C LYS A 77 2.95 -2.48 17.36
N THR A 78 4.03 -3.25 17.33
CA THR A 78 4.01 -4.67 16.93
C THR A 78 3.40 -5.61 17.97
N ASN A 79 3.10 -5.16 19.17
CA ASN A 79 2.58 -5.99 20.28
C ASN A 79 1.08 -6.29 20.21
N GLY A 80 0.40 -5.93 19.12
CA GLY A 80 -1.00 -6.23 18.87
C GLY A 80 -1.19 -7.54 18.09
N ASN A 81 -2.43 -8.04 18.09
CA ASN A 81 -2.79 -9.26 17.34
C ASN A 81 -2.90 -9.04 15.82
N LYS A 82 -2.79 -7.80 15.35
CA LYS A 82 -2.92 -7.41 13.95
C LYS A 82 -1.88 -6.33 13.66
N LEU A 83 -0.73 -6.74 13.14
CA LEU A 83 0.31 -5.82 12.72
C LEU A 83 -0.13 -5.08 11.45
N VAL A 84 -0.65 -5.83 10.50
CA VAL A 84 -1.16 -5.33 9.21
C VAL A 84 -2.63 -5.69 9.08
N ARG A 85 -3.40 -4.76 8.51
CA ARG A 85 -4.80 -4.97 8.14
C ARG A 85 -5.01 -4.41 6.74
N LEU A 86 -5.63 -5.22 5.90
CA LEU A 86 -6.08 -4.84 4.57
C LEU A 86 -7.59 -4.94 4.48
N LYS A 87 -8.21 -4.01 3.72
CA LYS A 87 -9.60 -4.09 3.31
C LYS A 87 -9.70 -3.81 1.82
N LYS A 88 -10.53 -4.58 1.14
CA LYS A 88 -10.86 -4.42 -0.27
C LYS A 88 -12.24 -5.03 -0.53
N ASP A 89 -13.08 -4.33 -1.29
CA ASP A 89 -14.41 -4.81 -1.74
C ASP A 89 -15.28 -5.36 -0.59
N GLY A 90 -15.23 -4.72 0.59
CA GLY A 90 -15.98 -5.13 1.77
C GLY A 90 -15.36 -6.28 2.56
N TYR A 91 -14.31 -6.91 2.06
CA TYR A 91 -13.58 -8.00 2.73
C TYR A 91 -12.36 -7.49 3.48
N SER A 92 -11.87 -8.29 4.44
CA SER A 92 -10.68 -7.92 5.20
C SER A 92 -9.71 -9.09 5.38
N MET A 93 -8.42 -8.77 5.44
CA MET A 93 -7.35 -9.68 5.80
C MET A 93 -6.44 -8.98 6.81
N SER A 94 -5.86 -9.73 7.75
CA SER A 94 -4.88 -9.18 8.68
C SER A 94 -3.87 -10.24 9.08
N TRP A 95 -2.67 -9.80 9.51
CA TRP A 95 -1.66 -10.71 10.03
C TRP A 95 -0.75 -10.06 11.06
N THR A 96 -0.02 -10.90 11.76
CA THR A 96 1.11 -10.57 12.61
C THR A 96 2.12 -11.70 12.53
N PHE A 97 3.35 -11.46 13.00
CA PHE A 97 4.40 -12.48 13.04
C PHE A 97 4.52 -13.10 14.42
N ASP A 98 4.79 -14.42 14.45
CA ASP A 98 5.02 -15.13 15.71
C ASP A 98 6.34 -14.72 16.39
N GLY A 99 6.29 -14.54 17.71
CA GLY A 99 7.45 -14.14 18.50
C GLY A 99 8.04 -12.76 18.18
N ILE A 100 7.27 -11.89 17.50
CA ILE A 100 7.70 -10.52 17.18
C ILE A 100 7.90 -9.69 18.46
N LYS A 101 9.03 -9.00 18.56
CA LYS A 101 9.31 -8.09 19.67
C LYS A 101 8.51 -6.80 19.53
N LYS A 102 8.29 -6.11 20.65
CA LYS A 102 7.65 -4.81 20.67
C LYS A 102 8.54 -3.77 19.97
N ALA A 103 8.04 -3.20 18.90
CA ALA A 103 8.62 -2.10 18.15
C ALA A 103 7.55 -1.06 17.81
N GLY A 104 7.96 0.18 17.58
CA GLY A 104 7.08 1.24 17.06
C GLY A 104 7.16 1.34 15.55
N ALA A 105 6.09 1.85 14.93
CA ALA A 105 6.10 2.20 13.52
C ALA A 105 6.86 3.52 13.32
N GLU A 106 7.76 3.53 12.36
CA GLU A 106 8.52 4.70 11.92
C GLU A 106 8.13 5.00 10.47
N ALA A 107 7.24 5.98 10.27
CA ALA A 107 6.90 6.45 8.93
C ALA A 107 8.07 7.27 8.38
N VAL A 108 8.46 6.98 7.14
CA VAL A 108 9.49 7.75 6.43
C VAL A 108 8.85 9.03 5.89
N ALA A 109 9.38 10.18 6.33
CA ALA A 109 8.99 11.45 5.75
C ALA A 109 9.47 11.53 4.30
N ARG A 110 8.58 11.93 3.38
CA ARG A 110 8.95 12.25 2.00
C ARG A 110 9.08 13.75 1.85
N GLU A 111 10.13 14.18 1.15
CA GLU A 111 10.22 15.56 0.71
C GLU A 111 9.20 15.77 -0.41
N ALA A 112 8.40 16.82 -0.29
CA ALA A 112 7.48 17.24 -1.33
C ALA A 112 8.30 17.73 -2.55
N ASP A 113 8.06 17.13 -3.71
CA ASP A 113 8.57 17.65 -4.97
C ASP A 113 7.55 18.66 -5.52
N ASN A 114 8.00 19.85 -5.88
CA ASN A 114 7.12 20.95 -6.29
C ASN A 114 6.72 20.90 -7.78
N ASP A 115 6.98 19.80 -8.48
CA ASP A 115 6.53 19.59 -9.85
C ASP A 115 5.05 19.22 -9.88
N ALA A 116 4.23 19.93 -10.66
CA ALA A 116 2.81 19.65 -10.81
C ALA A 116 2.49 18.23 -11.35
N THR A 117 3.46 17.58 -11.98
CA THR A 117 3.35 16.20 -12.48
C THR A 117 3.80 15.17 -11.46
N THR A 118 4.43 15.57 -10.35
CA THR A 118 4.89 14.66 -9.31
C THR A 118 3.76 14.26 -8.39
N LEU A 119 3.66 12.96 -8.10
CA LEU A 119 2.66 12.39 -7.21
C LEU A 119 3.23 12.23 -5.81
N GLU A 120 3.10 13.25 -4.97
CA GLU A 120 3.63 13.28 -3.62
C GLU A 120 3.06 12.16 -2.73
N ASN A 121 1.80 11.77 -2.99
CA ASN A 121 1.03 10.88 -2.14
C ASN A 121 0.85 9.46 -2.69
N LEU A 122 1.51 9.11 -3.81
CA LEU A 122 1.31 7.81 -4.45
C LEU A 122 1.79 6.66 -3.55
N SER A 123 2.83 6.87 -2.75
CA SER A 123 3.37 5.83 -1.88
C SER A 123 3.82 6.35 -0.51
N SER A 124 3.83 5.45 0.46
CA SER A 124 4.38 5.68 1.82
C SER A 124 5.20 4.49 2.27
N GLU A 125 6.10 4.73 3.20
CA GLU A 125 7.00 3.73 3.75
C GLU A 125 6.97 3.76 5.27
N VAL A 126 6.90 2.56 5.87
CA VAL A 126 6.89 2.38 7.33
C VAL A 126 7.87 1.29 7.72
N TRP A 127 8.67 1.56 8.72
CA TRP A 127 9.62 0.61 9.30
C TRP A 127 9.23 0.21 10.72
N TYR A 128 9.53 -1.05 11.06
CA TYR A 128 9.56 -1.56 12.42
C TYR A 128 10.94 -2.13 12.68
N ARG A 129 11.72 -1.42 13.49
CA ARG A 129 13.12 -1.76 13.75
C ARG A 129 13.28 -2.78 14.87
N GLY A 130 14.21 -3.72 14.69
CA GLY A 130 14.57 -4.69 15.71
C GLY A 130 13.44 -5.62 16.13
N VAL A 131 12.54 -5.96 15.24
CA VAL A 131 11.39 -6.83 15.51
C VAL A 131 11.81 -8.24 15.94
N TYR A 132 12.98 -8.69 15.47
CA TYR A 132 13.75 -9.82 16.01
C TYR A 132 15.22 -9.38 16.12
N LYS A 133 16.08 -10.27 16.60
CA LYS A 133 17.53 -10.00 16.59
C LYS A 133 17.99 -9.86 15.13
N ASP A 134 18.59 -8.73 14.80
CA ASP A 134 19.14 -8.40 13.48
C ASP A 134 18.11 -8.44 12.34
N VAL A 135 16.82 -8.17 12.66
CA VAL A 135 15.72 -8.15 11.67
C VAL A 135 14.84 -6.94 11.84
N ASP A 136 14.61 -6.25 10.75
CA ASP A 136 13.62 -5.19 10.61
C ASP A 136 12.49 -5.62 9.67
N LEU A 137 11.32 -5.00 9.80
CA LEU A 137 10.23 -5.07 8.80
C LEU A 137 10.09 -3.72 8.13
N GLN A 138 9.94 -3.73 6.82
CA GLN A 138 9.63 -2.57 6.01
C GLN A 138 8.34 -2.82 5.23
N TYR A 139 7.44 -1.87 5.29
CA TYR A 139 6.21 -1.86 4.49
C TYR A 139 6.23 -0.68 3.56
N ILE A 140 5.95 -0.92 2.27
CA ILE A 140 5.80 0.11 1.25
C ILE A 140 4.39 -0.01 0.68
N LEU A 141 3.61 1.06 0.88
CA LEU A 141 2.31 1.23 0.25
C LEU A 141 2.53 1.98 -1.06
N SER A 142 2.02 1.46 -2.15
CA SER A 142 2.09 2.15 -3.45
C SER A 142 0.91 1.74 -4.31
N SER A 143 0.30 2.70 -4.99
CA SER A 143 -0.91 2.45 -5.77
C SER A 143 -1.89 1.57 -4.97
N GLY A 144 -2.38 0.49 -5.54
CA GLY A 144 -3.28 -0.49 -4.89
C GLY A 144 -2.59 -1.73 -4.34
N TYR A 145 -1.31 -1.65 -3.90
CA TYR A 145 -0.61 -2.80 -3.31
C TYR A 145 0.20 -2.43 -2.06
N LEU A 146 0.48 -3.45 -1.24
CA LEU A 146 1.38 -3.39 -0.10
C LEU A 146 2.55 -4.34 -0.33
N LYS A 147 3.78 -3.80 -0.29
CA LYS A 147 5.01 -4.58 -0.29
C LYS A 147 5.51 -4.75 1.14
N GLU A 148 5.81 -5.99 1.52
CA GLU A 148 6.44 -6.35 2.80
C GLU A 148 7.86 -6.83 2.53
N ASN A 149 8.84 -6.21 3.18
CA ASN A 149 10.23 -6.64 3.17
C ASN A 149 10.65 -7.04 4.58
N ILE A 150 11.28 -8.21 4.68
CA ILE A 150 11.99 -8.66 5.89
C ILE A 150 13.46 -8.36 5.65
N VAL A 151 14.01 -7.41 6.41
CA VAL A 151 15.38 -6.91 6.22
C VAL A 151 16.29 -7.55 7.26
N LEU A 152 17.28 -8.29 6.80
CA LEU A 152 18.25 -9.00 7.63
C LEU A 152 19.56 -8.23 7.67
N SER A 153 20.07 -7.95 8.88
CA SER A 153 21.37 -7.28 9.08
C SER A 153 22.52 -8.28 9.29
N SER A 154 22.24 -9.55 9.47
CA SER A 154 23.23 -10.62 9.65
C SER A 154 22.67 -11.97 9.21
N ASP A 155 23.56 -12.93 8.99
CA ASP A 155 23.20 -14.34 8.81
C ASP A 155 22.64 -14.89 10.13
N GLY A 156 21.35 -15.10 10.18
CA GLY A 156 20.71 -15.53 11.43
C GLY A 156 19.39 -16.25 11.16
N ARG A 157 18.31 -15.54 11.46
CA ARG A 157 16.97 -16.08 11.32
C ARG A 157 16.57 -16.21 9.84
N THR A 158 16.29 -17.42 9.40
CA THR A 158 15.87 -17.71 8.01
C THR A 158 14.40 -18.12 7.89
N THR A 159 13.69 -18.25 9.03
CA THR A 159 12.30 -18.69 9.06
C THR A 159 11.45 -17.69 9.82
N PHE A 160 10.37 -17.26 9.19
CA PHE A 160 9.39 -16.34 9.76
C PHE A 160 8.00 -16.94 9.61
N GLU A 161 7.23 -16.94 10.69
CA GLU A 161 5.87 -17.45 10.71
C GLU A 161 4.89 -16.30 10.86
N ALA A 162 4.04 -16.11 9.86
CA ALA A 162 2.99 -15.11 9.84
C ALA A 162 1.63 -15.77 10.09
N ASN A 163 0.89 -15.23 11.06
CA ASN A 163 -0.43 -15.68 11.43
C ASN A 163 -1.49 -14.84 10.72
N TYR A 164 -2.05 -15.36 9.64
CA TYR A 164 -3.09 -14.70 8.86
C TYR A 164 -4.50 -14.94 9.43
N ARG A 165 -5.34 -13.91 9.34
CA ARG A 165 -6.77 -13.96 9.63
C ARG A 165 -7.52 -13.41 8.42
N CYS A 166 -8.35 -14.24 7.80
CA CYS A 166 -9.09 -13.94 6.58
C CYS A 166 -10.58 -14.25 6.79
N PRO A 167 -11.31 -13.43 7.60
CA PRO A 167 -12.72 -13.71 7.87
C PRO A 167 -13.52 -13.68 6.56
N GLN A 168 -14.38 -14.70 6.37
CA GLN A 168 -15.21 -14.88 5.16
C GLN A 168 -14.42 -15.12 3.86
N LEU A 169 -13.11 -15.31 3.94
CA LEU A 169 -12.26 -15.55 2.79
C LEU A 169 -11.54 -16.90 2.94
N LYS A 170 -11.21 -17.51 1.82
CA LYS A 170 -10.49 -18.79 1.73
C LYS A 170 -9.15 -18.61 1.02
N PRO A 171 -8.01 -18.87 1.69
CA PRO A 171 -6.72 -18.96 1.01
C PRO A 171 -6.67 -20.18 0.09
N VAL A 172 -6.21 -20.00 -1.14
CA VAL A 172 -6.04 -21.04 -2.17
C VAL A 172 -4.63 -20.94 -2.72
N LEU A 173 -3.85 -22.01 -2.55
CA LEU A 173 -2.50 -22.09 -3.11
C LEU A 173 -2.60 -22.33 -4.61
N ASP A 174 -1.91 -21.51 -5.40
CA ASP A 174 -1.85 -21.66 -6.84
C ASP A 174 -1.01 -22.88 -7.27
N SER A 175 -1.14 -23.25 -8.53
CA SER A 175 -0.41 -24.38 -9.13
C SER A 175 1.11 -24.23 -9.14
N ASP A 176 1.63 -23.00 -8.98
CA ASP A 176 3.04 -22.69 -8.80
C ASP A 176 3.59 -23.11 -7.42
N GLY A 177 2.68 -23.48 -6.49
CA GLY A 177 3.02 -23.88 -5.12
C GLY A 177 3.57 -22.75 -4.25
N ARG A 178 3.42 -21.49 -4.66
CA ARG A 178 4.04 -20.32 -4.00
C ARG A 178 3.11 -19.12 -3.86
N THR A 179 2.31 -18.84 -4.88
CA THR A 179 1.33 -17.76 -4.88
C THR A 179 0.06 -18.20 -4.15
N VAL A 180 -0.47 -17.38 -3.28
CA VAL A 180 -1.73 -17.66 -2.58
C VAL A 180 -2.78 -16.63 -3.00
N ARG A 181 -3.86 -17.10 -3.62
CA ARG A 181 -5.07 -16.31 -3.83
C ARG A 181 -5.96 -16.40 -2.60
N VAL A 182 -6.53 -15.29 -2.21
CA VAL A 182 -7.49 -15.23 -1.10
C VAL A 182 -8.84 -14.90 -1.69
N GLU A 183 -9.73 -15.90 -1.73
CA GLU A 183 -10.98 -15.89 -2.47
C GLU A 183 -12.18 -15.64 -1.55
N ASN A 184 -13.17 -14.93 -2.07
CA ASN A 184 -14.46 -14.75 -1.43
C ASN A 184 -15.36 -16.01 -1.58
N PRO A 185 -16.54 -16.05 -0.95
CA PRO A 185 -17.46 -17.21 -1.04
C PRO A 185 -17.95 -17.51 -2.47
N TYR A 186 -17.79 -16.59 -3.41
CA TYR A 186 -18.19 -16.75 -4.81
C TYR A 186 -17.04 -17.26 -5.69
N GLY A 187 -15.85 -17.48 -5.12
CA GLY A 187 -14.66 -17.91 -5.85
C GLY A 187 -13.90 -16.78 -6.55
N GLU A 188 -14.23 -15.52 -6.25
CA GLU A 188 -13.53 -14.36 -6.79
C GLU A 188 -12.30 -14.02 -5.93
N THR A 189 -11.17 -13.76 -6.58
CA THR A 189 -9.94 -13.37 -5.89
C THR A 189 -10.03 -11.94 -5.37
N VAL A 190 -9.95 -11.76 -4.05
CA VAL A 190 -9.94 -10.46 -3.39
C VAL A 190 -8.51 -9.96 -3.14
N PHE A 191 -7.65 -10.85 -2.62
CA PHE A 191 -6.23 -10.55 -2.38
C PHE A 191 -5.34 -11.60 -3.03
N VAL A 192 -4.12 -11.19 -3.38
CA VAL A 192 -3.06 -12.08 -3.86
C VAL A 192 -1.83 -11.87 -2.98
N ILE A 193 -1.32 -12.95 -2.40
CA ILE A 193 -0.02 -12.98 -1.73
C ILE A 193 0.95 -13.56 -2.75
N ASN A 194 1.78 -12.70 -3.32
CA ASN A 194 2.74 -13.09 -4.34
C ASN A 194 3.87 -13.94 -3.77
N THR A 195 4.51 -14.72 -4.64
CA THR A 195 5.72 -15.47 -4.32
C THR A 195 6.78 -14.55 -3.71
N PRO A 196 7.28 -14.87 -2.50
CA PRO A 196 8.40 -14.12 -1.92
C PRO A 196 9.66 -14.31 -2.78
N TYR A 197 10.48 -13.26 -2.84
CA TYR A 197 11.77 -13.29 -3.54
C TYR A 197 12.86 -12.67 -2.65
N MET A 198 14.11 -13.09 -2.87
CA MET A 198 15.33 -12.55 -2.26
C MET A 198 16.26 -12.05 -3.36
#